data_c3e139116e25ac29a5b1e01c3924b3be
#
_entry.id   c3e139116e25ac29a5b1e01c3924b3be
#
_cell.length_a   1.000
_cell.length_b   1.000
_cell.length_c   1.000
_cell.angle_alpha   90.00
_cell.angle_beta   90.00
_cell.angle_gamma   90.00
#
_symmetry.space_group_name_H-M   'P 1'
#
loop_
_entity.id
_entity.type
_entity.pdbx_description
1 polymer ?
#
loop_
_entity_poly.entity_id
_entity_poly.type
_entity_poly.pdbx_seq_one_letter_code
_entity_poly.pdbx_strand_id
1 'polypeptide(L)'
;MEKGTFEMKKILCALFVGVLLAGLTACSKAPATPQSVDNPNATHSSPVTTPIEKGETGISEALTEDPMESVSQLLSYSIYVPNDNANGFVVETISTADISAETVLTELKKRNVLPEAVSINNLHMDNGLITIDFNQAFADAVCSMGTSGELMVVGSVVNTFLDAFQAESVYFTIDGQILESGHVIYDFAMPFFSVDPQPANELPQ
;
A
#
# COMPACT_ATOMS: atom_id res chain seq x y z
N MET A 1 50.86 -1.28 9.73
CA MET A 1 50.53 0.13 10.02
C MET A 1 49.69 0.62 8.87
N GLU A 2 48.38 0.68 9.07
CA GLU A 2 47.43 1.61 8.42
C GLU A 2 46.03 1.32 8.97
N LYS A 3 45.78 1.93 10.13
CA LYS A 3 44.43 2.09 10.69
C LYS A 3 44.11 3.58 10.55
N GLY A 4 43.13 3.95 9.77
CA GLY A 4 42.71 5.35 9.85
C GLY A 4 42.08 5.98 8.62
N THR A 5 41.08 5.31 7.99
CA THR A 5 40.27 6.00 6.97
C THR A 5 38.79 5.56 6.94
N PHE A 6 38.28 5.00 8.05
CA PHE A 6 36.89 4.48 8.06
C PHE A 6 35.89 5.35 8.84
N GLU A 7 36.31 6.45 9.45
CA GLU A 7 35.47 7.23 10.38
C GLU A 7 34.94 8.58 9.82
N MET A 8 35.17 8.90 8.56
CA MET A 8 34.83 10.25 8.06
C MET A 8 33.57 10.34 7.17
N LYS A 9 32.82 9.26 7.03
CA LYS A 9 31.57 9.28 6.23
C LYS A 9 30.26 9.32 7.04
N LYS A 10 30.33 9.33 8.38
CA LYS A 10 29.15 9.36 9.26
C LYS A 10 28.80 10.74 9.85
N ILE A 11 29.47 11.80 9.47
CA ILE A 11 29.32 13.15 10.12
C ILE A 11 28.67 14.19 9.20
N LEU A 12 28.26 13.86 7.99
CA LEU A 12 27.74 14.88 7.07
C LEU A 12 26.21 14.95 6.95
N CYS A 13 25.46 14.13 7.70
CA CYS A 13 23.99 14.21 7.73
C CYS A 13 23.39 14.84 9.00
N ALA A 14 24.18 15.43 9.89
CA ALA A 14 23.68 15.90 11.18
C ALA A 14 23.89 17.37 11.48
N LEU A 15 23.92 18.27 10.50
CA LEU A 15 24.10 19.71 10.76
C LEU A 15 23.24 20.58 9.81
N PHE A 16 21.91 20.45 9.91
CA PHE A 16 21.00 21.53 9.48
C PHE A 16 19.75 21.52 10.39
N VAL A 17 19.93 21.77 11.66
CA VAL A 17 18.87 22.22 12.57
C VAL A 17 19.38 23.45 13.30
N GLY A 18 18.81 24.58 12.98
CA GLY A 18 18.98 25.77 13.78
C GLY A 18 18.68 27.08 13.04
N VAL A 19 17.64 27.72 13.56
CA VAL A 19 17.31 29.15 13.43
C VAL A 19 16.38 29.56 12.27
N LEU A 20 15.08 29.72 12.57
CA LEU A 20 14.46 31.05 12.61
C LEU A 20 13.14 31.01 13.38
N LEU A 21 13.13 31.60 14.57
CA LEU A 21 11.96 32.10 15.30
C LEU A 21 11.64 33.51 14.78
N ALA A 22 10.36 33.79 14.72
CA ALA A 22 9.69 35.08 14.92
C ALA A 22 8.80 35.55 13.77
N GLY A 23 7.51 35.70 14.07
CA GLY A 23 6.56 36.36 13.19
C GLY A 23 5.10 36.08 13.57
N LEU A 24 4.67 36.58 14.76
CA LEU A 24 3.26 36.71 15.15
C LEU A 24 2.55 37.72 14.23
N THR A 25 1.39 37.37 13.67
CA THR A 25 0.25 38.29 13.62
C THR A 25 -1.06 37.51 13.51
N ALA A 26 -1.89 37.75 14.46
CA ALA A 26 -3.26 37.32 14.55
C ALA A 26 -4.16 38.10 13.58
N CYS A 27 -5.14 37.41 12.98
CA CYS A 27 -6.45 38.00 12.70
C CYS A 27 -7.54 36.97 12.79
N SER A 28 -8.38 37.17 13.77
CA SER A 28 -9.62 36.48 14.02
C SER A 28 -10.69 36.84 12.99
N LYS A 29 -11.51 35.88 12.60
CA LYS A 29 -12.96 36.13 12.44
C LYS A 29 -13.76 34.84 12.60
N ALA A 30 -14.70 34.91 13.50
CA ALA A 30 -15.61 33.88 13.97
C ALA A 30 -16.85 33.71 13.08
N PRO A 31 -17.87 32.95 13.48
CA PRO A 31 -18.43 31.80 12.78
C PRO A 31 -19.79 32.11 12.14
N ALA A 32 -20.24 31.28 11.24
CA ALA A 32 -21.64 31.25 10.81
C ALA A 32 -22.24 29.87 11.12
N THR A 33 -23.24 29.91 11.95
CA THR A 33 -24.10 28.87 12.48
C THR A 33 -25.06 28.33 11.41
N PRO A 34 -25.57 27.11 11.53
CA PRO A 34 -26.33 26.40 10.52
C PRO A 34 -27.81 26.77 10.52
N GLN A 35 -28.42 26.76 9.37
CA GLN A 35 -29.89 26.78 9.28
C GLN A 35 -30.39 25.36 8.99
N SER A 36 -31.12 24.85 9.97
CA SER A 36 -32.03 23.74 9.84
C SER A 36 -33.22 24.13 8.91
N VAL A 37 -33.54 23.24 8.01
CA VAL A 37 -34.88 23.25 7.38
C VAL A 37 -35.52 21.90 7.65
N ASP A 38 -36.46 21.95 8.59
CA ASP A 38 -37.46 20.92 8.82
C ASP A 38 -38.39 20.84 7.59
N ASN A 39 -38.72 19.64 7.18
CA ASN A 39 -39.99 19.39 6.56
C ASN A 39 -40.52 17.99 6.90
N PRO A 40 -41.68 17.87 7.56
CA PRO A 40 -42.30 16.61 7.95
C PRO A 40 -43.40 16.21 6.97
N ASN A 41 -43.44 14.91 6.65
CA ASN A 41 -44.71 14.20 6.40
C ASN A 41 -44.39 12.71 6.28
N ALA A 42 -44.66 11.86 7.28
CA ALA A 42 -45.92 11.21 7.63
C ALA A 42 -46.50 10.43 6.42
N THR A 43 -46.66 9.11 6.41
CA THR A 43 -47.66 8.38 7.15
C THR A 43 -47.79 6.94 6.58
N HIS A 44 -47.88 5.93 7.49
CA HIS A 44 -48.60 4.66 7.36
C HIS A 44 -48.14 3.60 6.33
N SER A 45 -48.02 2.35 6.62
CA SER A 45 -48.84 1.48 7.50
C SER A 45 -48.14 0.14 7.74
N SER A 46 -48.19 -0.35 8.94
CA SER A 46 -48.11 -1.76 9.31
C SER A 46 -49.48 -2.41 9.13
N PRO A 47 -49.68 -3.68 9.50
CA PRO A 47 -49.14 -4.97 9.16
C PRO A 47 -50.22 -5.93 8.66
N VAL A 48 -49.88 -7.06 8.08
CA VAL A 48 -50.81 -8.16 7.96
C VAL A 48 -50.19 -9.41 8.54
N THR A 49 -50.88 -9.90 9.54
CA THR A 49 -50.63 -11.12 10.29
C THR A 49 -51.61 -12.21 9.84
N THR A 50 -51.08 -13.47 9.86
CA THR A 50 -51.77 -14.74 10.16
C THR A 50 -52.55 -15.50 9.10
N PRO A 51 -52.85 -16.81 9.34
CA PRO A 51 -52.11 -17.88 10.01
C PRO A 51 -52.16 -19.26 9.29
N ILE A 52 -51.28 -20.19 9.69
CA ILE A 52 -51.43 -21.62 9.91
C ILE A 52 -52.27 -22.46 8.93
N GLU A 53 -51.63 -23.50 8.36
CA GLU A 53 -52.17 -24.83 8.41
C GLU A 53 -51.11 -25.91 8.51
N LYS A 54 -51.45 -26.93 9.31
CA LYS A 54 -50.71 -28.03 9.85
C LYS A 54 -50.85 -29.22 8.90
N GLY A 55 -49.74 -29.90 8.60
CA GLY A 55 -49.74 -31.17 7.92
C GLY A 55 -48.53 -31.99 8.34
N GLU A 56 -48.75 -32.86 9.30
CA GLU A 56 -47.85 -33.98 9.65
C GLU A 56 -47.76 -34.99 8.53
N THR A 57 -46.58 -35.45 8.17
CA THR A 57 -46.28 -36.88 8.13
C THR A 57 -44.78 -37.07 7.91
N GLY A 58 -44.13 -37.80 8.82
CA GLY A 58 -42.71 -38.06 8.86
C GLY A 58 -42.21 -38.99 7.75
N ILE A 59 -40.96 -38.81 7.41
CA ILE A 59 -40.04 -39.93 7.14
C ILE A 59 -38.66 -39.47 7.62
N SER A 60 -38.17 -40.22 8.59
CA SER A 60 -36.78 -40.14 9.09
C SER A 60 -35.87 -40.74 8.01
N GLU A 61 -35.12 -39.90 7.32
CA GLU A 61 -33.88 -40.34 6.68
C GLU A 61 -32.75 -39.59 7.32
N ALA A 62 -31.91 -40.37 7.99
CA ALA A 62 -30.62 -39.90 8.52
C ALA A 62 -29.74 -39.46 7.35
N LEU A 63 -29.70 -38.16 7.09
CA LEU A 63 -28.66 -37.58 6.31
C LEU A 63 -27.41 -37.53 7.18
N THR A 64 -26.48 -38.44 6.89
CA THR A 64 -25.09 -38.33 7.31
C THR A 64 -24.62 -36.96 6.84
N GLU A 65 -24.44 -36.06 7.80
CA GLU A 65 -23.72 -34.82 7.56
C GLU A 65 -22.28 -35.20 7.23
N ASP A 66 -21.97 -35.21 5.93
CA ASP A 66 -20.60 -35.15 5.45
C ASP A 66 -19.99 -33.86 6.01
N PRO A 67 -18.80 -33.88 6.64
CA PRO A 67 -18.16 -32.68 7.07
C PRO A 67 -17.88 -31.88 5.82
N MET A 68 -18.61 -30.77 5.60
CA MET A 68 -18.28 -29.77 4.58
C MET A 68 -16.87 -29.33 4.85
N GLU A 69 -15.93 -29.94 4.14
CA GLU A 69 -14.56 -29.48 4.06
C GLU A 69 -14.66 -28.04 3.54
N SER A 70 -14.42 -27.10 4.45
CA SER A 70 -14.34 -25.67 4.11
C SER A 70 -13.20 -25.53 3.11
N VAL A 71 -13.54 -25.51 1.82
CA VAL A 71 -12.60 -25.15 0.78
C VAL A 71 -12.25 -23.69 1.03
N SER A 72 -11.18 -23.44 1.75
CA SER A 72 -10.60 -22.13 1.94
C SER A 72 -10.23 -21.61 0.54
N GLN A 73 -11.03 -20.71 0.02
CA GLN A 73 -10.78 -20.10 -1.29
C GLN A 73 -9.50 -19.27 -1.17
N LEU A 74 -8.45 -19.70 -1.85
CA LEU A 74 -7.20 -18.93 -1.91
C LEU A 74 -7.44 -17.64 -2.66
N LEU A 75 -6.95 -16.55 -2.11
CA LEU A 75 -6.84 -15.25 -2.75
C LEU A 75 -5.58 -15.23 -3.62
N SER A 76 -5.55 -14.38 -4.64
CA SER A 76 -4.37 -14.24 -5.48
C SER A 76 -4.12 -12.80 -5.86
N TYR A 77 -2.84 -12.46 -6.00
CA TYR A 77 -2.38 -11.19 -6.52
C TYR A 77 -1.07 -11.35 -7.29
N SER A 78 -0.72 -10.34 -8.08
CA SER A 78 0.52 -10.31 -8.85
C SER A 78 1.62 -9.61 -8.07
N ILE A 79 2.81 -10.22 -8.03
CA ILE A 79 4.01 -9.58 -7.52
C ILE A 79 4.93 -9.21 -8.68
N TYR A 80 5.45 -8.00 -8.64
CA TYR A 80 6.29 -7.41 -9.67
C TYR A 80 7.74 -7.39 -9.20
N VAL A 81 8.61 -8.19 -9.81
CA VAL A 81 10.01 -8.31 -9.41
C VAL A 81 10.88 -7.65 -10.49
N PRO A 82 11.79 -6.71 -10.15
CA PRO A 82 12.70 -6.14 -11.12
C PRO A 82 13.47 -7.22 -11.88
N ASN A 83 13.56 -7.09 -13.20
CA ASN A 83 14.36 -8.00 -14.00
C ASN A 83 15.87 -7.69 -13.88
N ASP A 84 16.72 -8.63 -14.32
CA ASP A 84 18.18 -8.53 -14.20
C ASP A 84 18.77 -7.30 -14.93
N ASN A 85 18.07 -6.75 -15.91
CA ASN A 85 18.52 -5.58 -16.67
C ASN A 85 18.03 -4.26 -16.06
N ALA A 86 17.27 -4.28 -14.96
CA ALA A 86 16.66 -3.11 -14.31
C ALA A 86 15.88 -2.20 -15.30
N ASN A 87 15.18 -2.81 -16.27
CA ASN A 87 14.40 -2.11 -17.29
C ASN A 87 12.98 -2.67 -17.44
N GLY A 88 12.50 -3.44 -16.47
CA GLY A 88 11.16 -4.02 -16.46
C GLY A 88 10.95 -4.95 -15.28
N PHE A 89 9.78 -5.58 -15.24
CA PHE A 89 9.38 -6.50 -14.19
C PHE A 89 9.12 -7.91 -14.72
N VAL A 90 9.51 -8.90 -13.95
CA VAL A 90 8.97 -10.26 -14.03
C VAL A 90 7.74 -10.27 -13.13
N VAL A 91 6.62 -10.75 -13.67
CA VAL A 91 5.35 -10.82 -12.93
C VAL A 91 5.09 -12.26 -12.53
N GLU A 92 4.86 -12.49 -11.23
CA GLU A 92 4.52 -13.79 -10.67
C GLU A 92 3.17 -13.71 -9.98
N THR A 93 2.42 -14.81 -9.94
CA THR A 93 1.15 -14.89 -9.20
C THR A 93 1.39 -15.51 -7.83
N ILE A 94 0.94 -14.83 -6.78
CA ILE A 94 0.94 -15.31 -5.41
C ILE A 94 -0.45 -15.81 -5.06
N SER A 95 -0.54 -17.02 -4.51
CA SER A 95 -1.77 -17.56 -3.95
C SER A 95 -1.63 -17.66 -2.43
N THR A 96 -2.56 -17.11 -1.68
CA THR A 96 -2.49 -16.99 -0.23
C THR A 96 -3.88 -17.10 0.39
N ALA A 97 -3.94 -17.47 1.66
CA ALA A 97 -5.19 -17.48 2.43
C ALA A 97 -5.58 -16.07 2.92
N ASP A 98 -4.61 -15.15 2.99
CA ASP A 98 -4.80 -13.77 3.47
C ASP A 98 -3.95 -12.79 2.68
N ILE A 99 -4.52 -11.62 2.35
CA ILE A 99 -3.82 -10.49 1.75
C ILE A 99 -3.77 -9.37 2.79
N SER A 100 -2.59 -9.16 3.36
CA SER A 100 -2.30 -8.10 4.32
C SER A 100 -1.01 -7.38 3.94
N ALA A 101 -0.77 -6.21 4.51
CA ALA A 101 0.47 -5.47 4.30
C ALA A 101 1.71 -6.32 4.60
N GLU A 102 1.65 -7.12 5.67
CA GLU A 102 2.76 -7.98 6.10
C GLU A 102 2.99 -9.18 5.17
N THR A 103 1.93 -9.80 4.65
CA THR A 103 2.07 -10.91 3.70
C THR A 103 2.68 -10.41 2.39
N VAL A 104 2.24 -9.26 1.88
CA VAL A 104 2.79 -8.63 0.66
C VAL A 104 4.26 -8.24 0.87
N LEU A 105 4.58 -7.59 1.99
CA LEU A 105 5.95 -7.22 2.34
C LEU A 105 6.87 -8.44 2.43
N THR A 106 6.39 -9.52 3.06
CA THR A 106 7.13 -10.78 3.18
C THR A 106 7.46 -11.38 1.81
N GLU A 107 6.53 -11.35 0.87
CA GLU A 107 6.76 -11.87 -0.48
C GLU A 107 7.76 -11.02 -1.28
N LEU A 108 7.76 -9.69 -1.09
CA LEU A 108 8.77 -8.79 -1.68
C LEU A 108 10.17 -9.07 -1.12
N LYS A 109 10.28 -9.31 0.19
CA LYS A 109 11.55 -9.68 0.85
C LYS A 109 12.09 -11.03 0.36
N LYS A 110 11.24 -12.06 0.28
CA LYS A 110 11.62 -13.38 -0.22
C LYS A 110 12.23 -13.36 -1.63
N ARG A 111 11.86 -12.36 -2.44
CA ARG A 111 12.37 -12.14 -3.79
C ARG A 111 13.52 -11.14 -3.87
N ASN A 112 14.04 -10.74 -2.71
CA ASN A 112 15.12 -9.76 -2.58
C ASN A 112 14.80 -8.40 -3.21
N VAL A 113 13.52 -8.04 -3.37
CA VAL A 113 13.11 -6.70 -3.78
C VAL A 113 13.39 -5.71 -2.66
N LEU A 114 13.09 -6.11 -1.42
CA LEU A 114 13.34 -5.33 -0.22
C LEU A 114 14.21 -6.08 0.78
N PRO A 115 15.11 -5.38 1.50
CA PRO A 115 15.88 -5.96 2.60
C PRO A 115 14.97 -6.44 3.75
N GLU A 116 15.46 -7.43 4.51
CA GLU A 116 14.77 -7.96 5.69
C GLU A 116 14.47 -6.90 6.77
N ALA A 117 15.31 -5.86 6.87
CA ALA A 117 15.16 -4.78 7.84
C ALA A 117 13.98 -3.85 7.57
N VAL A 118 13.41 -3.86 6.36
CA VAL A 118 12.26 -3.03 6.00
C VAL A 118 11.02 -3.51 6.75
N SER A 119 10.26 -2.59 7.31
CA SER A 119 8.95 -2.86 7.93
C SER A 119 7.94 -1.78 7.56
N ILE A 120 6.66 -2.14 7.64
CA ILE A 120 5.55 -1.21 7.49
C ILE A 120 5.10 -0.82 8.90
N ASN A 121 5.14 0.48 9.20
CA ASN A 121 4.65 1.05 10.46
C ASN A 121 3.12 1.16 10.43
N ASN A 122 2.57 1.55 9.28
CA ASN A 122 1.13 1.70 9.07
C ASN A 122 0.76 1.54 7.60
N LEU A 123 -0.43 1.02 7.33
CA LEU A 123 -1.07 1.04 6.02
C LEU A 123 -2.51 1.49 6.20
N HIS A 124 -2.91 2.47 5.43
CA HIS A 124 -4.27 2.96 5.36
C HIS A 124 -4.75 3.01 3.91
N MET A 125 -6.00 2.62 3.68
CA MET A 125 -6.61 2.69 2.35
C MET A 125 -7.90 3.51 2.44
N ASP A 126 -8.01 4.52 1.57
CA ASP A 126 -9.19 5.36 1.43
C ASP A 126 -9.40 5.75 -0.05
N ASN A 127 -10.62 5.55 -0.55
CA ASN A 127 -11.02 5.94 -1.91
C ASN A 127 -10.02 5.51 -3.02
N GLY A 128 -9.51 4.27 -2.95
CA GLY A 128 -8.57 3.74 -3.93
C GLY A 128 -7.11 4.19 -3.77
N LEU A 129 -6.81 5.05 -2.78
CA LEU A 129 -5.45 5.43 -2.41
C LEU A 129 -4.97 4.58 -1.23
N ILE A 130 -3.83 3.93 -1.38
CA ILE A 130 -3.10 3.31 -0.28
C ILE A 130 -2.03 4.29 0.21
N THR A 131 -2.03 4.60 1.49
CA THR A 131 -0.93 5.30 2.16
C THR A 131 -0.16 4.28 2.98
N ILE A 132 1.14 4.13 2.70
CA ILE A 132 2.03 3.19 3.38
C ILE A 132 3.12 3.99 4.10
N ASP A 133 3.20 3.82 5.42
CA ASP A 133 4.30 4.35 6.21
C ASP A 133 5.34 3.26 6.46
N PHE A 134 6.51 3.40 5.85
CA PHE A 134 7.63 2.49 6.04
C PHE A 134 8.58 3.00 7.12
N ASN A 135 9.39 2.09 7.67
CA ASN A 135 10.49 2.48 8.52
C ASN A 135 11.68 3.03 7.70
N GLN A 136 12.65 3.63 8.39
CA GLN A 136 13.86 4.22 7.78
C GLN A 136 14.63 3.24 6.88
N ALA A 137 14.59 1.93 7.14
CA ALA A 137 15.30 0.95 6.34
C ALA A 137 14.84 0.89 4.88
N PHE A 138 13.58 1.27 4.59
CA PHE A 138 13.09 1.41 3.21
C PHE A 138 13.79 2.58 2.50
N ALA A 139 13.85 3.74 3.14
CA ALA A 139 14.55 4.90 2.58
C ALA A 139 16.04 4.60 2.36
N ASP A 140 16.69 3.95 3.33
CA ASP A 140 18.10 3.57 3.21
C ASP A 140 18.33 2.63 2.01
N ALA A 141 17.44 1.68 1.79
CA ALA A 141 17.50 0.77 0.65
C ALA A 141 17.35 1.52 -0.67
N VAL A 142 16.30 2.35 -0.81
CA VAL A 142 16.01 3.12 -2.03
C VAL A 142 17.14 4.13 -2.32
N CYS A 143 17.56 4.92 -1.32
CA CYS A 143 18.61 5.94 -1.47
C CYS A 143 20.01 5.35 -1.76
N SER A 144 20.23 4.07 -1.45
CA SER A 144 21.53 3.40 -1.73
C SER A 144 21.68 3.01 -3.20
N MET A 145 20.62 3.07 -3.99
CA MET A 145 20.61 2.64 -5.38
C MET A 145 20.82 3.84 -6.32
N GLY A 146 21.27 3.57 -7.55
CA GLY A 146 21.22 4.55 -8.61
C GLY A 146 19.79 4.71 -9.15
N THR A 147 19.55 5.74 -9.94
CA THR A 147 18.21 6.12 -10.46
C THR A 147 17.41 4.94 -11.03
N SER A 148 18.04 4.07 -11.82
CA SER A 148 17.34 2.90 -12.38
C SER A 148 16.93 1.88 -11.33
N GLY A 149 17.82 1.59 -10.37
CA GLY A 149 17.52 0.64 -9.30
C GLY A 149 16.42 1.16 -8.37
N GLU A 150 16.50 2.42 -7.98
CA GLU A 150 15.47 3.12 -7.21
C GLU A 150 14.11 3.02 -7.89
N LEU A 151 14.05 3.37 -9.18
CA LEU A 151 12.82 3.35 -9.96
C LEU A 151 12.21 1.95 -10.06
N MET A 152 13.05 0.92 -10.22
CA MET A 152 12.58 -0.47 -10.29
C MET A 152 12.07 -0.96 -8.93
N VAL A 153 12.74 -0.66 -7.83
CA VAL A 153 12.28 -1.07 -6.49
C VAL A 153 11.01 -0.36 -6.11
N VAL A 154 10.93 0.96 -6.30
CA VAL A 154 9.71 1.73 -6.02
C VAL A 154 8.56 1.24 -6.88
N GLY A 155 8.77 1.06 -8.19
CA GLY A 155 7.75 0.54 -9.12
C GLY A 155 7.29 -0.88 -8.76
N SER A 156 8.21 -1.75 -8.34
CA SER A 156 7.88 -3.10 -7.84
C SER A 156 6.93 -3.06 -6.66
N VAL A 157 7.25 -2.23 -5.65
CA VAL A 157 6.43 -2.06 -4.46
C VAL A 157 5.06 -1.47 -4.83
N VAL A 158 5.03 -0.37 -5.59
CA VAL A 158 3.79 0.27 -6.03
C VAL A 158 2.88 -0.72 -6.75
N ASN A 159 3.37 -1.38 -7.80
CA ASN A 159 2.56 -2.28 -8.62
C ASN A 159 2.05 -3.49 -7.83
N THR A 160 2.88 -4.03 -6.94
CA THR A 160 2.50 -5.17 -6.09
C THR A 160 1.40 -4.79 -5.10
N PHE A 161 1.51 -3.63 -4.44
CA PHE A 161 0.47 -3.18 -3.52
C PHE A 161 -0.82 -2.79 -4.24
N LEU A 162 -0.73 -2.16 -5.42
CA LEU A 162 -1.91 -1.84 -6.24
C LEU A 162 -2.68 -3.10 -6.62
N ASP A 163 -1.98 -4.15 -7.08
CA ASP A 163 -2.61 -5.41 -7.47
C ASP A 163 -3.18 -6.15 -6.25
N ALA A 164 -2.40 -6.28 -5.18
CA ALA A 164 -2.80 -6.99 -3.97
C ALA A 164 -4.04 -6.40 -3.31
N PHE A 165 -4.15 -5.08 -3.25
CA PHE A 165 -5.25 -4.37 -2.59
C PHE A 165 -6.30 -3.83 -3.54
N GLN A 166 -6.18 -4.08 -4.86
CA GLN A 166 -7.08 -3.58 -5.89
C GLN A 166 -7.25 -2.05 -5.80
N ALA A 167 -6.15 -1.33 -5.61
CA ALA A 167 -6.11 0.11 -5.44
C ALA A 167 -5.71 0.82 -6.74
N GLU A 168 -5.91 2.15 -6.77
CA GLU A 168 -5.64 2.99 -7.94
C GLU A 168 -4.28 3.69 -7.83
N SER A 169 -3.85 4.00 -6.61
CA SER A 169 -2.58 4.70 -6.35
C SER A 169 -2.01 4.39 -4.97
N VAL A 170 -0.69 4.58 -4.84
CA VAL A 170 0.05 4.40 -3.59
C VAL A 170 0.79 5.68 -3.24
N TYR A 171 0.77 6.07 -1.97
CA TYR A 171 1.57 7.15 -1.40
C TYR A 171 2.46 6.61 -0.29
N PHE A 172 3.74 7.01 -0.28
CA PHE A 172 4.71 6.56 0.71
C PHE A 172 5.06 7.65 1.72
N THR A 173 5.21 7.23 2.98
CA THR A 173 5.90 8.00 4.01
C THR A 173 6.96 7.14 4.68
N ILE A 174 7.95 7.76 5.29
CA ILE A 174 9.02 7.15 6.07
C ILE A 174 8.98 7.72 7.47
N ASP A 175 8.58 6.90 8.44
CA ASP A 175 8.37 7.37 9.83
C ASP A 175 7.54 8.66 9.88
N GLY A 176 6.47 8.71 9.04
CA GLY A 176 5.56 9.84 8.89
C GLY A 176 6.10 11.04 8.09
N GLN A 177 7.27 10.95 7.45
CA GLN A 177 7.86 12.00 6.63
C GLN A 177 7.84 11.63 5.14
N ILE A 178 7.92 12.62 4.26
CA ILE A 178 8.04 12.40 2.81
C ILE A 178 9.35 11.68 2.50
N LEU A 179 9.31 10.70 1.59
CA LEU A 179 10.51 10.05 1.07
C LEU A 179 11.23 10.96 0.08
N GLU A 180 12.47 11.30 0.40
CA GLU A 180 13.39 12.03 -0.49
C GLU A 180 14.62 11.15 -0.75
N SER A 181 14.81 10.70 -1.99
CA SER A 181 15.90 9.79 -2.34
C SER A 181 17.18 10.49 -2.79
N GLY A 182 17.11 11.79 -3.06
CA GLY A 182 18.17 12.56 -3.71
C GLY A 182 18.04 12.62 -5.23
N HIS A 183 17.18 11.77 -5.83
CA HIS A 183 16.81 11.82 -7.25
C HIS A 183 15.36 12.26 -7.40
N VAL A 184 14.47 11.84 -6.50
CA VAL A 184 13.04 12.10 -6.53
C VAL A 184 12.55 12.46 -5.12
N ILE A 185 11.63 13.42 -5.04
CA ILE A 185 10.82 13.70 -3.86
C ILE A 185 9.47 13.03 -4.11
N TYR A 186 9.13 12.01 -3.29
CA TYR A 186 7.90 11.23 -3.45
C TYR A 186 6.74 11.86 -2.66
N ASP A 187 6.37 13.08 -3.02
CA ASP A 187 5.29 13.86 -2.39
C ASP A 187 3.95 13.74 -3.15
N PHE A 188 3.80 12.71 -3.97
CA PHE A 188 2.63 12.46 -4.80
C PHE A 188 2.16 11.00 -4.75
N ALA A 189 0.89 10.79 -5.03
CA ALA A 189 0.33 9.44 -5.18
C ALA A 189 0.77 8.83 -6.52
N MET A 190 1.32 7.64 -6.47
CA MET A 190 1.89 6.92 -7.60
C MET A 190 0.86 5.95 -8.17
N PRO A 191 0.47 6.08 -9.43
CA PRO A 191 -0.35 5.09 -10.13
C PRO A 191 0.50 3.89 -10.53
N PHE A 192 -0.11 2.91 -11.22
CA PHE A 192 0.59 1.77 -11.77
C PHE A 192 1.80 2.22 -12.61
N PHE A 193 2.94 1.64 -12.27
CA PHE A 193 4.22 1.95 -12.91
C PHE A 193 4.42 1.05 -14.14
N SER A 194 4.26 1.60 -15.35
CA SER A 194 4.57 0.90 -16.57
C SER A 194 5.99 1.23 -17.04
N VAL A 195 6.78 0.20 -17.28
CA VAL A 195 8.05 0.36 -17.99
C VAL A 195 7.76 0.04 -19.44
N ASP A 196 7.76 1.05 -20.30
CA ASP A 196 7.73 0.83 -21.73
C ASP A 196 9.00 0.07 -22.14
N PRO A 197 8.91 -1.11 -22.74
CA PRO A 197 10.08 -1.71 -23.35
C PRO A 197 10.57 -0.73 -24.41
N GLN A 198 11.73 -0.09 -24.17
CA GLN A 198 12.38 0.72 -25.18
C GLN A 198 12.48 -0.12 -26.46
N PRO A 199 11.94 0.33 -27.61
CA PRO A 199 12.14 -0.38 -28.85
C PRO A 199 13.65 -0.57 -29.01
N ALA A 200 14.06 -1.82 -29.19
CA ALA A 200 15.45 -2.10 -29.48
C ALA A 200 15.85 -1.17 -30.64
N ASN A 201 16.72 -0.21 -30.35
CA ASN A 201 17.21 0.71 -31.37
C ASN A 201 17.72 -0.12 -32.55
N GLU A 202 16.97 -0.12 -33.64
CA GLU A 202 17.51 -0.54 -34.91
C GLU A 202 18.69 0.37 -35.21
N LEU A 203 19.89 -0.15 -35.03
CA LEU A 203 21.09 0.54 -35.46
C LEU A 203 20.93 0.83 -36.95
N PRO A 204 21.08 2.10 -37.39
CA PRO A 204 21.07 2.40 -38.80
C PRO A 204 22.21 1.65 -39.47
N GLN A 205 21.88 0.84 -40.50
CA GLN A 205 22.86 0.12 -41.33
C GLN A 205 23.62 1.09 -42.22
#